data_0927235b2bfcc6d4c2da0ca30aa7c0e7
#
_entry.id   0927235b2bfcc6d4c2da0ca30aa7c0e7
#
_cell.length_a   1.000
_cell.length_b   1.000
_cell.length_c   1.000
_cell.angle_alpha   90.00
_cell.angle_beta   90.00
_cell.angle_gamma   90.00
#
_symmetry.space_group_name_H-M   'P 1'
#
loop_
_entity.id
_entity.type
_entity.pdbx_description
1 polymer ?
#
loop_
_entity_poly.entity_id
_entity_poly.type
_entity_poly.pdbx_seq_one_letter_code
_entity_poly.pdbx_strand_id
1 'polypeptide(L)'
;MYAFFGGLANASSVAVGNEVGAGNLDRGLSYAKRAALVCPAITFTIVLIMALLHNPLFSLFGLGAEAMVYTKYMLLIYLFFGAVRTCCYIQNECFRAGGEAVVGTVMEIGGLMFFSVPATWVAGMELKLPFLAVFSFVYTDELLRFVILTPYLLKGRWIKPMTGPGRAALDDFRVRMKRKKKKGA
;
A
#
# COMPACT_ATOMS: atom_id res chain seq x y z
N MET A 1 -14.60 4.40 1.29
CA MET A 1 -13.27 3.96 1.74
C MET A 1 -12.14 4.44 0.83
N TYR A 2 -12.23 4.27 -0.49
CA TYR A 2 -11.15 4.63 -1.43
C TYR A 2 -10.71 6.11 -1.31
N ALA A 3 -11.65 7.04 -1.19
CA ALA A 3 -11.35 8.47 -1.01
C ALA A 3 -10.55 8.78 0.26
N PHE A 4 -10.80 8.05 1.35
CA PHE A 4 -10.08 8.23 2.60
C PHE A 4 -8.61 7.79 2.47
N PHE A 5 -8.35 6.64 1.83
CA PHE A 5 -6.99 6.15 1.60
C PHE A 5 -6.21 7.06 0.64
N GLY A 6 -6.89 7.57 -0.39
CA GLY A 6 -6.32 8.57 -1.29
C GLY A 6 -5.89 9.84 -0.56
N GLY A 7 -6.69 10.31 0.39
CA GLY A 7 -6.34 11.46 1.23
C GLY A 7 -5.09 11.23 2.08
N LEU A 8 -4.99 10.08 2.76
CA LEU A 8 -3.81 9.71 3.55
C LEU A 8 -2.55 9.57 2.69
N ALA A 9 -2.70 8.95 1.52
CA ALA A 9 -1.58 8.76 0.59
C ALA A 9 -1.09 10.09 0.02
N ASN A 10 -2.00 10.98 -0.38
CA ASN A 10 -1.66 12.33 -0.84
C ASN A 10 -0.95 13.14 0.25
N ALA A 11 -1.46 13.13 1.48
CA ALA A 11 -0.81 13.81 2.60
C ALA A 11 0.61 13.27 2.84
N SER A 12 0.79 11.94 2.80
CA SER A 12 2.09 11.29 2.95
C SER A 12 3.04 11.65 1.80
N SER A 13 2.54 11.64 0.57
CA SER A 13 3.27 12.00 -0.65
C SER A 13 3.78 13.45 -0.59
N VAL A 14 2.92 14.39 -0.20
CA VAL A 14 3.29 15.81 -0.06
C VAL A 14 4.36 15.99 1.02
N ALA A 15 4.19 15.36 2.19
CA ALA A 15 5.17 15.46 3.27
C ALA A 15 6.55 14.90 2.86
N VAL A 16 6.56 13.75 2.19
CA VAL A 16 7.79 13.14 1.68
C VAL A 16 8.41 13.98 0.57
N GLY A 17 7.60 14.43 -0.40
CA GLY A 17 8.07 15.22 -1.53
C GLY A 17 8.71 16.55 -1.12
N ASN A 18 8.11 17.25 -0.15
CA ASN A 18 8.64 18.50 0.38
C ASN A 18 10.02 18.31 1.02
N GLU A 19 10.19 17.28 1.85
CA GLU A 19 11.47 17.02 2.51
C GLU A 19 12.55 16.55 1.52
N VAL A 20 12.17 15.68 0.58
CA VAL A 20 13.07 15.22 -0.49
C VAL A 20 13.48 16.38 -1.39
N GLY A 21 12.54 17.26 -1.74
CA GLY A 21 12.77 18.45 -2.54
C GLY A 21 13.68 19.49 -1.85
N ALA A 22 13.54 19.63 -0.53
CA ALA A 22 14.37 20.52 0.29
C ALA A 22 15.78 19.96 0.57
N GLY A 23 16.09 18.73 0.17
CA GLY A 23 17.38 18.07 0.43
C GLY A 23 17.47 17.33 1.77
N ASN A 24 16.39 17.28 2.55
CA ASN A 24 16.31 16.57 3.84
C ASN A 24 16.00 15.07 3.62
N LEU A 25 16.81 14.34 2.88
CA LEU A 25 16.52 12.98 2.42
C LEU A 25 16.31 11.97 3.56
N ASP A 26 17.02 12.11 4.68
CA ASP A 26 16.85 11.25 5.86
C ASP A 26 15.46 11.47 6.52
N ARG A 27 14.96 12.72 6.55
CA ARG A 27 13.61 13.02 7.04
C ARG A 27 12.54 12.51 6.09
N GLY A 28 12.71 12.70 4.78
CA GLY A 28 11.81 12.15 3.78
C GLY A 28 11.67 10.62 3.89
N LEU A 29 12.79 9.90 4.07
CA LEU A 29 12.78 8.46 4.32
C LEU A 29 12.06 8.10 5.62
N SER A 30 12.26 8.88 6.70
CA SER A 30 11.59 8.65 7.97
C SER A 30 10.09 8.86 7.89
N TYR A 31 9.64 9.88 7.16
CA TYR A 31 8.20 10.12 6.93
C TYR A 31 7.57 9.00 6.11
N ALA A 32 8.21 8.54 5.04
CA ALA A 32 7.73 7.41 4.25
C ALA A 32 7.59 6.13 5.09
N LYS A 33 8.57 5.82 5.95
CA LYS A 33 8.51 4.66 6.86
C LYS A 33 7.38 4.77 7.88
N ARG A 34 7.21 5.95 8.48
CA ARG A 34 6.12 6.20 9.45
C ARG A 34 4.76 6.11 8.78
N ALA A 35 4.60 6.72 7.60
CA ALA A 35 3.37 6.65 6.83
C ALA A 35 3.00 5.21 6.45
N ALA A 36 3.99 4.41 5.99
CA ALA A 36 3.80 3.00 5.66
C ALA A 36 3.42 2.11 6.85
N LEU A 37 3.61 2.58 8.09
CA LEU A 37 3.18 1.89 9.31
C LEU A 37 1.86 2.44 9.87
N VAL A 38 1.77 3.78 9.98
CA VAL A 38 0.65 4.45 10.64
C VAL A 38 -0.63 4.36 9.81
N CYS A 39 -0.54 4.59 8.50
CA CYS A 39 -1.73 4.60 7.65
C CYS A 39 -2.43 3.23 7.52
N PRO A 40 -1.71 2.10 7.36
CA PRO A 40 -2.34 0.78 7.45
C PRO A 40 -2.99 0.49 8.80
N ALA A 41 -2.39 0.95 9.91
CA ALA A 41 -2.97 0.81 11.23
C ALA A 41 -4.28 1.59 11.38
N ILE A 42 -4.33 2.83 10.88
CA ILE A 42 -5.57 3.63 10.83
C ILE A 42 -6.62 2.93 9.97
N THR A 43 -6.22 2.42 8.80
CA THR A 43 -7.12 1.68 7.89
C THR A 43 -7.70 0.44 8.60
N PHE A 44 -6.84 -0.36 9.22
CA PHE A 44 -7.26 -1.55 9.96
C PHE A 44 -8.27 -1.18 11.05
N THR A 45 -8.03 -0.11 11.81
CA THR A 45 -8.93 0.35 12.86
C THR A 45 -10.30 0.77 12.30
N ILE A 46 -10.32 1.52 11.20
CA ILE A 46 -11.57 1.95 10.55
C ILE A 46 -12.36 0.76 10.02
N VAL A 47 -11.69 -0.18 9.33
CA VAL A 47 -12.35 -1.38 8.81
C VAL A 47 -12.86 -2.27 9.94
N LEU A 48 -12.11 -2.37 11.05
CA LEU A 48 -12.52 -3.09 12.25
C LEU A 48 -13.79 -2.47 12.86
N ILE A 49 -13.84 -1.15 13.01
CA ILE A 49 -15.04 -0.45 13.51
C ILE A 49 -16.23 -0.71 12.57
N MET A 50 -16.04 -0.65 11.26
CA MET A 50 -17.09 -0.97 10.29
C MET A 50 -17.52 -2.44 10.37
N ALA A 51 -16.58 -3.35 10.61
CA ALA A 51 -16.90 -4.77 10.79
C ALA A 51 -17.70 -5.04 12.07
N LEU A 52 -17.44 -4.31 13.14
CA LEU A 52 -18.22 -4.39 14.39
C LEU A 52 -19.62 -3.77 14.23
N LEU A 53 -19.72 -2.68 13.48
CA LEU A 53 -20.98 -1.96 13.23
C LEU A 53 -21.70 -2.41 11.94
N HIS A 54 -21.34 -3.58 11.38
CA HIS A 54 -21.88 -4.01 10.08
C HIS A 54 -23.42 -4.13 10.06
N ASN A 55 -24.04 -4.65 11.14
CA ASN A 55 -25.49 -4.82 11.19
C ASN A 55 -26.27 -3.50 11.04
N PRO A 56 -26.04 -2.45 11.87
CA PRO A 56 -26.74 -1.19 11.72
C PRO A 56 -26.37 -0.45 10.43
N LEU A 57 -25.12 -0.56 9.96
CA LEU A 57 -24.69 0.09 8.72
C LEU A 57 -25.38 -0.49 7.49
N PHE A 58 -25.45 -1.83 7.38
CA PHE A 58 -26.01 -2.47 6.19
C PHE A 58 -27.54 -2.55 6.20
N SER A 59 -28.19 -2.48 7.37
CA SER A 59 -29.65 -2.34 7.44
C SER A 59 -30.15 -1.04 6.79
N LEU A 60 -29.35 0.03 6.83
CA LEU A 60 -29.67 1.29 6.17
C LEU A 60 -29.72 1.17 4.62
N PHE A 61 -29.03 0.20 4.06
CA PHE A 61 -28.99 -0.02 2.59
C PHE A 61 -30.07 -0.99 2.11
N GLY A 62 -30.91 -1.53 2.98
CA GLY A 62 -31.99 -2.45 2.61
C GLY A 62 -31.51 -3.74 1.92
N LEU A 63 -30.33 -4.23 2.28
CA LEU A 63 -29.76 -5.44 1.70
C LEU A 63 -30.56 -6.69 2.11
N GLY A 64 -30.80 -7.59 1.15
CA GLY A 64 -31.37 -8.90 1.44
C GLY A 64 -30.47 -9.74 2.36
N ALA A 65 -31.08 -10.70 3.09
CA ALA A 65 -30.37 -11.50 4.10
C ALA A 65 -29.13 -12.22 3.53
N GLU A 66 -29.23 -12.75 2.34
CA GLU A 66 -28.10 -13.42 1.66
C GLU A 66 -26.95 -12.45 1.33
N ALA A 67 -27.27 -11.27 0.78
CA ALA A 67 -26.30 -10.23 0.49
C ALA A 67 -25.57 -9.73 1.75
N MET A 68 -26.29 -9.66 2.87
CA MET A 68 -25.72 -9.27 4.17
C MET A 68 -24.66 -10.27 4.65
N VAL A 69 -24.90 -11.56 4.49
CA VAL A 69 -23.92 -12.61 4.84
C VAL A 69 -22.64 -12.48 3.98
N TYR A 70 -22.77 -12.35 2.66
CA TYR A 70 -21.61 -12.16 1.78
C TYR A 70 -20.83 -10.88 2.12
N THR A 71 -21.53 -9.78 2.37
CA THR A 71 -20.91 -8.51 2.71
C THR A 71 -20.09 -8.59 4.01
N LYS A 72 -20.60 -9.31 5.01
CA LYS A 72 -19.88 -9.57 6.26
C LYS A 72 -18.56 -10.30 6.01
N TYR A 73 -18.58 -11.38 5.23
CA TYR A 73 -17.36 -12.14 4.92
C TYR A 73 -16.38 -11.33 4.06
N MET A 74 -16.87 -10.59 3.07
CA MET A 74 -16.04 -9.68 2.28
C MET A 74 -15.37 -8.61 3.14
N LEU A 75 -16.07 -8.09 4.15
CA LEU A 75 -15.52 -7.10 5.07
C LEU A 75 -14.43 -7.71 5.97
N LEU A 76 -14.59 -8.97 6.41
CA LEU A 76 -13.56 -9.70 7.16
C LEU A 76 -12.32 -9.98 6.31
N ILE A 77 -12.50 -10.39 5.06
CA ILE A 77 -11.39 -10.54 4.10
C ILE A 77 -10.68 -9.21 3.91
N TYR A 78 -11.44 -8.13 3.72
CA TYR A 78 -10.89 -6.79 3.55
C TYR A 78 -10.23 -6.22 4.82
N LEU A 79 -10.60 -6.68 6.01
CA LEU A 79 -9.94 -6.30 7.26
C LEU A 79 -8.44 -6.64 7.23
N PHE A 80 -8.10 -7.81 6.70
CA PHE A 80 -6.71 -8.25 6.55
C PHE A 80 -6.04 -7.62 5.33
N PHE A 81 -6.60 -7.81 4.15
CA PHE A 81 -6.00 -7.35 2.89
C PHE A 81 -6.03 -5.83 2.73
N GLY A 82 -7.00 -5.14 3.31
CA GLY A 82 -7.12 -3.69 3.23
C GLY A 82 -5.95 -2.94 3.87
N ALA A 83 -5.42 -3.45 4.98
CA ALA A 83 -4.23 -2.89 5.61
C ALA A 83 -2.98 -3.07 4.73
N VAL A 84 -2.79 -4.27 4.15
CA VAL A 84 -1.70 -4.57 3.21
C VAL A 84 -1.80 -3.68 1.97
N ARG A 85 -2.99 -3.59 1.38
CA ARG A 85 -3.27 -2.73 0.23
C ARG A 85 -2.94 -1.27 0.51
N THR A 86 -3.37 -0.74 1.65
CA THR A 86 -3.07 0.64 2.05
C THR A 86 -1.58 0.86 2.17
N CYS A 87 -0.84 -0.10 2.74
CA CYS A 87 0.60 -0.03 2.84
C CYS A 87 1.27 0.06 1.45
N CYS A 88 0.89 -0.82 0.52
CA CYS A 88 1.40 -0.81 -0.86
C CYS A 88 1.06 0.49 -1.59
N TYR A 89 -0.16 0.99 -1.42
CA TYR A 89 -0.60 2.23 -2.04
C TYR A 89 0.20 3.44 -1.56
N ILE A 90 0.41 3.57 -0.25
CA ILE A 90 1.21 4.65 0.34
C ILE A 90 2.68 4.56 -0.07
N GLN A 91 3.24 3.36 -0.12
CA GLN A 91 4.60 3.16 -0.61
C GLN A 91 4.75 3.64 -2.06
N ASN A 92 3.78 3.32 -2.92
CA ASN A 92 3.76 3.73 -4.32
C ASN A 92 3.72 5.27 -4.44
N GLU A 93 2.85 5.95 -3.68
CA GLU A 93 2.77 7.40 -3.67
C GLU A 93 4.05 8.07 -3.11
N CYS A 94 4.67 7.49 -2.08
CA CYS A 94 5.97 7.94 -1.58
C CYS A 94 7.07 7.80 -2.63
N PHE A 95 7.06 6.71 -3.43
CA PHE A 95 8.03 6.53 -4.52
C PHE A 95 7.87 7.59 -5.60
N ARG A 96 6.64 7.88 -5.99
CA ARG A 96 6.33 8.97 -6.94
C ARG A 96 6.84 10.31 -6.43
N ALA A 97 6.57 10.63 -5.16
CA ALA A 97 7.03 11.87 -4.52
C ALA A 97 8.57 11.96 -4.40
N GLY A 98 9.23 10.81 -4.25
CA GLY A 98 10.70 10.72 -4.21
C GLY A 98 11.39 10.72 -5.56
N GLY A 99 10.63 10.78 -6.67
CA GLY A 99 11.16 10.78 -8.04
C GLY A 99 11.29 9.41 -8.69
N GLU A 100 10.75 8.34 -8.09
CA GLU A 100 10.76 6.97 -8.62
C GLU A 100 9.35 6.49 -8.91
N ALA A 101 8.74 6.99 -9.98
CA ALA A 101 7.38 6.59 -10.37
C ALA A 101 7.33 5.21 -11.04
N VAL A 102 8.40 4.81 -11.74
CA VAL A 102 8.39 3.65 -12.62
C VAL A 102 8.25 2.34 -11.84
N VAL A 103 9.04 2.16 -10.78
CA VAL A 103 9.05 0.90 -10.01
C VAL A 103 7.68 0.60 -9.40
N GLY A 104 7.04 1.61 -8.80
CA GLY A 104 5.71 1.46 -8.23
C GLY A 104 4.66 1.08 -9.28
N THR A 105 4.63 1.81 -10.39
CA THR A 105 3.66 1.58 -11.48
C THR A 105 3.86 0.22 -12.16
N VAL A 106 5.11 -0.16 -12.44
CA VAL A 106 5.42 -1.48 -13.04
C VAL A 106 5.00 -2.61 -12.11
N MET A 107 5.26 -2.49 -10.81
CA MET A 107 4.83 -3.49 -9.82
C MET A 107 3.32 -3.56 -9.68
N GLU A 108 2.62 -2.44 -9.79
CA GLU A 108 1.16 -2.38 -9.71
C GLU A 108 0.51 -3.05 -10.92
N ILE A 109 0.89 -2.64 -12.14
CA ILE A 109 0.34 -3.20 -13.37
C ILE A 109 0.79 -4.64 -13.57
N GLY A 110 2.07 -4.93 -13.34
CA GLY A 110 2.62 -6.28 -13.48
C GLY A 110 2.02 -7.26 -12.47
N GLY A 111 1.88 -6.86 -11.20
CA GLY A 111 1.22 -7.67 -10.18
C GLY A 111 -0.22 -8.00 -10.54
N LEU A 112 -0.98 -6.99 -10.97
CA LEU A 112 -2.36 -7.18 -11.38
C LEU A 112 -2.47 -8.14 -12.58
N MET A 113 -1.73 -7.88 -13.67
CA MET A 113 -1.85 -8.63 -14.92
C MET A 113 -1.30 -10.06 -14.86
N PHE A 114 -0.18 -10.26 -14.16
CA PHE A 114 0.50 -11.56 -14.14
C PHE A 114 0.12 -12.45 -12.94
N PHE A 115 -0.41 -11.86 -11.86
CA PHE A 115 -0.77 -12.62 -10.66
C PHE A 115 -2.26 -12.55 -10.34
N SER A 116 -2.84 -11.37 -10.15
CA SER A 116 -4.22 -11.25 -9.70
C SER A 116 -5.22 -11.74 -10.76
N VAL A 117 -5.08 -11.29 -12.00
CA VAL A 117 -6.00 -11.66 -13.09
C VAL A 117 -5.93 -13.17 -13.39
N PRO A 118 -4.76 -13.79 -13.63
CA PRO A 118 -4.69 -15.23 -13.87
C PRO A 118 -5.14 -16.08 -12.67
N ALA A 119 -4.76 -15.69 -11.44
CA ALA A 119 -5.16 -16.41 -10.24
C ALA A 119 -6.68 -16.40 -10.03
N THR A 120 -7.31 -15.22 -10.24
CA THR A 120 -8.77 -15.09 -10.15
C THR A 120 -9.48 -15.87 -11.25
N TRP A 121 -8.94 -15.85 -12.48
CA TRP A 121 -9.50 -16.59 -13.61
C TRP A 121 -9.44 -18.10 -13.35
N VAL A 122 -8.31 -18.62 -12.95
CA VAL A 122 -8.14 -20.05 -12.60
C VAL A 122 -9.06 -20.44 -11.43
N ALA A 123 -9.10 -19.63 -10.38
CA ALA A 123 -9.95 -19.90 -9.22
C ALA A 123 -11.45 -19.92 -9.56
N GLY A 124 -11.91 -19.02 -10.44
CA GLY A 124 -13.32 -18.91 -10.82
C GLY A 124 -13.75 -19.86 -11.92
N MET A 125 -12.96 -20.02 -12.98
CA MET A 125 -13.33 -20.75 -14.20
C MET A 125 -12.89 -22.21 -14.16
N GLU A 126 -11.66 -22.49 -13.75
CA GLU A 126 -11.11 -23.85 -13.72
C GLU A 126 -11.51 -24.60 -12.44
N LEU A 127 -11.26 -24.00 -11.28
CA LEU A 127 -11.50 -24.61 -9.98
C LEU A 127 -12.95 -24.44 -9.51
N LYS A 128 -13.74 -23.57 -10.14
CA LYS A 128 -15.15 -23.27 -9.79
C LYS A 128 -15.35 -23.04 -8.29
N LEU A 129 -14.43 -22.33 -7.68
CA LEU A 129 -14.46 -22.06 -6.24
C LEU A 129 -15.64 -21.14 -5.88
N PRO A 130 -16.13 -21.20 -4.64
CA PRO A 130 -17.17 -20.31 -4.17
C PRO A 130 -16.71 -18.84 -4.24
N PHE A 131 -17.66 -17.93 -4.46
CA PHE A 131 -17.42 -16.50 -4.69
C PHE A 131 -16.44 -15.87 -3.69
N LEU A 132 -16.54 -16.18 -2.40
CA LEU A 132 -15.67 -15.63 -1.36
C LEU A 132 -14.20 -16.06 -1.52
N ALA A 133 -13.97 -17.29 -1.97
CA ALA A 133 -12.62 -17.77 -2.25
C ALA A 133 -12.04 -17.01 -3.46
N VAL A 134 -12.80 -16.92 -4.56
CA VAL A 134 -12.39 -16.16 -5.76
C VAL A 134 -12.10 -14.69 -5.40
N PHE A 135 -12.95 -14.08 -4.57
CA PHE A 135 -12.73 -12.71 -4.09
C PHE A 135 -11.40 -12.53 -3.32
N SER A 136 -10.98 -13.54 -2.56
CA SER A 136 -9.69 -13.49 -1.86
C SER A 136 -8.49 -13.53 -2.81
N PHE A 137 -8.61 -14.23 -3.95
CA PHE A 137 -7.55 -14.29 -4.96
C PHE A 137 -7.29 -12.95 -5.66
N VAL A 138 -8.28 -12.05 -5.69
CA VAL A 138 -8.12 -10.68 -6.21
C VAL A 138 -7.01 -9.90 -5.51
N TYR A 139 -6.72 -10.24 -4.24
CA TYR A 139 -5.71 -9.55 -3.44
C TYR A 139 -4.35 -10.26 -3.40
N THR A 140 -4.13 -11.30 -4.21
CA THR A 140 -2.87 -12.07 -4.20
C THR A 140 -1.67 -11.21 -4.59
N ASP A 141 -1.85 -10.30 -5.55
CA ASP A 141 -0.81 -9.37 -5.99
C ASP A 141 -0.39 -8.38 -4.88
N GLU A 142 -1.31 -8.02 -3.97
CA GLU A 142 -1.00 -7.11 -2.86
C GLU A 142 0.04 -7.70 -1.90
N LEU A 143 -0.07 -9.00 -1.60
CA LEU A 143 0.91 -9.69 -0.76
C LEU A 143 2.28 -9.74 -1.43
N LEU A 144 2.32 -10.05 -2.73
CA LEU A 144 3.56 -10.06 -3.51
C LEU A 144 4.20 -8.67 -3.53
N ARG A 145 3.42 -7.64 -3.81
CA ARG A 145 3.88 -6.25 -3.82
C ARG A 145 4.39 -5.82 -2.45
N PHE A 146 3.69 -6.16 -1.38
CA PHE A 146 4.11 -5.85 -0.01
C PHE A 146 5.49 -6.42 0.30
N VAL A 147 5.74 -7.69 -0.04
CA VAL A 147 7.03 -8.35 0.17
C VAL A 147 8.16 -7.71 -0.62
N ILE A 148 7.89 -7.23 -1.84
CA ILE A 148 8.91 -6.62 -2.71
C ILE A 148 9.12 -5.13 -2.39
N LEU A 149 8.04 -4.36 -2.23
CA LEU A 149 8.11 -2.90 -2.09
C LEU A 149 8.58 -2.47 -0.70
N THR A 150 8.23 -3.22 0.35
CA THR A 150 8.65 -2.87 1.72
C THR A 150 10.17 -2.86 1.92
N PRO A 151 10.94 -3.88 1.50
CA PRO A 151 12.41 -3.81 1.54
C PRO A 151 12.97 -2.71 0.64
N TYR A 152 12.32 -2.42 -0.49
CA TYR A 152 12.72 -1.35 -1.39
C TYR A 152 12.54 0.02 -0.73
N LEU A 153 11.41 0.26 -0.04
CA LEU A 153 11.15 1.46 0.76
C LEU A 153 12.24 1.64 1.82
N LEU A 154 12.51 0.56 2.60
CA LEU A 154 13.45 0.61 3.72
C LEU A 154 14.88 0.93 3.30
N LYS A 155 15.29 0.49 2.11
CA LYS A 155 16.62 0.73 1.55
C LYS A 155 16.81 2.16 1.04
N GLY A 156 15.76 2.97 0.89
CA GLY A 156 15.80 4.35 0.41
C GLY A 156 16.31 4.52 -1.02
N ARG A 157 16.31 3.46 -1.84
CA ARG A 157 16.80 3.51 -3.24
C ARG A 157 15.88 4.28 -4.17
N TRP A 158 14.62 4.43 -3.77
CA TRP A 158 13.58 5.16 -4.50
C TRP A 158 13.75 6.67 -4.44
N ILE A 159 14.60 7.18 -3.54
CA ILE A 159 14.86 8.62 -3.41
C ILE A 159 15.78 9.07 -4.55
N LYS A 160 15.18 9.75 -5.52
CA LYS A 160 15.83 10.32 -6.71
C LYS A 160 15.39 11.77 -6.89
N PRO A 161 15.84 12.69 -6.03
CA PRO A 161 15.38 14.08 -6.04
C PRO A 161 15.64 14.76 -7.37
N MET A 162 14.67 15.55 -7.82
CA MET A 162 14.76 16.31 -9.08
C MET A 162 15.20 17.75 -8.86
N THR A 163 15.13 18.25 -7.62
CA THR A 163 15.52 19.61 -7.25
C THR A 163 17.02 19.76 -7.06
N GLY A 164 17.54 20.98 -7.24
CA GLY A 164 18.98 21.29 -7.01
C GLY A 164 19.46 20.92 -5.61
N PRO A 165 18.80 21.39 -4.52
CA PRO A 165 19.18 21.04 -3.15
C PRO A 165 19.11 19.52 -2.87
N GLY A 166 18.06 18.86 -3.38
CA GLY A 166 17.92 17.42 -3.23
C GLY A 166 19.03 16.62 -3.91
N ARG A 167 19.41 16.98 -5.13
CA ARG A 167 20.52 16.34 -5.86
C ARG A 167 21.86 16.53 -5.16
N ALA A 168 22.13 17.71 -4.63
CA ALA A 168 23.37 17.98 -3.89
C ALA A 168 23.50 17.10 -2.63
N ALA A 169 22.37 16.82 -1.95
CA ALA A 169 22.36 15.98 -0.74
C ALA A 169 22.39 14.46 -1.02
N LEU A 170 22.20 14.03 -2.28
CA LEU A 170 21.99 12.62 -2.63
C LEU A 170 23.21 11.74 -2.38
N ASP A 171 24.40 12.21 -2.71
CA ASP A 171 25.64 11.42 -2.59
C ASP A 171 25.98 11.17 -1.11
N ASP A 172 25.89 12.19 -0.28
CA ASP A 172 26.07 12.07 1.17
C ASP A 172 25.04 11.13 1.79
N PHE A 173 23.78 11.21 1.36
CA PHE A 173 22.73 10.32 1.80
C PHE A 173 23.04 8.85 1.45
N ARG A 174 23.46 8.58 0.23
CA ARG A 174 23.83 7.22 -0.24
C ARG A 174 25.01 6.65 0.54
N VAL A 175 26.01 7.45 0.84
CA VAL A 175 27.17 7.05 1.67
C VAL A 175 26.70 6.68 3.09
N ARG A 176 25.85 7.53 3.72
CA ARG A 176 25.28 7.24 5.05
C ARG A 176 24.47 5.95 5.07
N MET A 177 23.64 5.72 4.07
CA MET A 177 22.82 4.50 3.96
C MET A 177 23.68 3.23 3.81
N LYS A 178 24.78 3.28 3.05
CA LYS A 178 25.73 2.16 2.94
C LYS A 178 26.41 1.87 4.28
N ARG A 179 26.80 2.90 5.04
CA ARG A 179 27.42 2.76 6.38
C ARG A 179 26.44 2.15 7.39
N LYS A 180 25.17 2.60 7.40
CA LYS A 180 24.13 2.02 8.28
C LYS A 180 23.92 0.54 7.99
N LYS A 181 23.95 0.12 6.74
CA LYS A 181 23.82 -1.29 6.35
C LYS A 181 24.98 -2.16 6.85
N LYS A 182 26.22 -1.63 6.85
CA LYS A 182 27.42 -2.36 7.36
C LYS A 182 27.43 -2.49 8.89
N LYS A 183 26.76 -1.59 9.64
CA LYS A 183 26.70 -1.65 11.10
C LYS A 183 25.54 -2.50 11.64
N GLY A 184 24.58 -2.87 10.80
CA GLY A 184 23.42 -3.67 11.16
C GLY A 184 23.45 -5.11 10.62
N ALA A 185 24.55 -5.50 9.99
CA ALA A 185 24.89 -6.86 9.60
C ALA A 185 26.02 -7.38 10.49
#